data_ba4c3ce0d5cb3a087a5b9f2c3d4b2a5f
#
_entry.id   ba4c3ce0d5cb3a087a5b9f2c3d4b2a5f
#
_cell.length_a   1.000
_cell.length_b   1.000
_cell.length_c   1.000
_cell.angle_alpha   90.00
_cell.angle_beta   90.00
_cell.angle_gamma   90.00
#
_symmetry.space_group_name_H-M   'P 1'
#
loop_
_entity.id
_entity.type
_entity.pdbx_description
1 polymer ?
#
loop_
_entity_poly.entity_id
_entity_poly.type
_entity_poly.pdbx_seq_one_letter_code
_entity_poly.pdbx_strand_id
1 'polypeptide(L)'
;MVSEIFDPDAWESVTDEFDDITYHRGVDAPVVRIAFDRPEVRNAFRPGTVDELYAALDHARKQADVGCVLLTGNGPAESDGGWAFCAGGDQSVRGDSGYEYRDDDEAGDEDDPLVREARAGRLHILEVQRLIRFMPKPVVAVVPGWAVGGGHSLHVVCDLTLASEEHAKFLQTDPDVGSFDGGFGSAYLAKQIGQKKAREVFFRGKTYSAAEAADMGMVNEAVPHEELEAVARKWAEEMTAKSPTAMRMLKYAFNMADDGMVGQQVFAGEATRLAYMTEEAQEGRDAFLEKRDPAFEEYPWHY
;
A
#
# COMPACT_ATOMS: atom_id res chain seq x y z
N MET A 1 9.29 -18.33 -5.55
CA MET A 1 9.95 -18.18 -6.88
C MET A 1 9.71 -16.76 -7.33
N VAL A 2 10.75 -16.03 -7.66
CA VAL A 2 10.60 -14.64 -8.11
C VAL A 2 9.92 -14.63 -9.49
N SER A 3 9.15 -13.56 -9.76
CA SER A 3 8.39 -13.38 -11.00
C SER A 3 9.25 -13.53 -12.27
N GLU A 4 8.69 -14.07 -13.36
CA GLU A 4 9.38 -14.16 -14.67
C GLU A 4 9.75 -12.78 -15.26
N ILE A 5 9.04 -11.72 -14.86
CA ILE A 5 9.31 -10.32 -15.26
C ILE A 5 10.22 -9.58 -14.28
N PHE A 6 10.75 -10.28 -13.28
CA PHE A 6 11.66 -9.73 -12.29
C PHE A 6 13.10 -9.69 -12.84
N ASP A 7 13.73 -8.55 -12.77
CA ASP A 7 15.14 -8.39 -13.13
C ASP A 7 16.03 -8.58 -11.88
N PRO A 8 16.71 -9.73 -11.72
CA PRO A 8 17.49 -10.01 -10.52
C PRO A 8 18.68 -9.05 -10.33
N ASP A 9 19.17 -8.43 -11.39
CA ASP A 9 20.29 -7.49 -11.33
C ASP A 9 19.86 -6.09 -10.80
N ALA A 10 18.55 -5.83 -10.83
CA ALA A 10 17.95 -4.57 -10.37
C ALA A 10 17.63 -4.53 -8.87
N TRP A 11 17.65 -5.69 -8.20
CA TRP A 11 17.13 -5.84 -6.84
C TRP A 11 18.03 -6.67 -5.94
N GLU A 12 18.11 -6.29 -4.67
CA GLU A 12 18.76 -7.05 -3.58
C GLU A 12 17.71 -7.49 -2.57
N SER A 13 17.80 -8.74 -2.06
CA SER A 13 16.92 -9.18 -0.96
C SER A 13 17.19 -8.35 0.30
N VAL A 14 16.12 -7.91 0.96
CA VAL A 14 16.21 -7.23 2.27
C VAL A 14 16.21 -8.26 3.38
N THR A 15 15.43 -9.32 3.24
CA THR A 15 15.35 -10.44 4.17
C THR A 15 14.80 -11.67 3.44
N ASP A 16 15.23 -12.85 3.87
CA ASP A 16 14.74 -14.13 3.42
C ASP A 16 13.89 -14.83 4.51
N GLU A 17 13.49 -14.08 5.56
CA GLU A 17 12.73 -14.61 6.71
C GLU A 17 11.22 -14.63 6.48
N PHE A 18 10.73 -14.08 5.37
CA PHE A 18 9.31 -14.10 5.01
C PHE A 18 8.96 -15.33 4.20
N ASP A 19 7.83 -15.95 4.51
CA ASP A 19 7.33 -17.16 3.84
C ASP A 19 6.36 -16.85 2.70
N ASP A 20 5.48 -15.87 2.89
CA ASP A 20 4.36 -15.56 2.01
C ASP A 20 4.59 -14.33 1.13
N ILE A 21 5.66 -13.58 1.36
CA ILE A 21 6.05 -12.43 0.56
C ILE A 21 7.54 -12.42 0.24
N THR A 22 7.93 -11.67 -0.78
CA THR A 22 9.34 -11.30 -1.01
C THR A 22 9.52 -9.80 -0.80
N TYR A 23 10.68 -9.42 -0.24
CA TYR A 23 11.00 -8.03 0.04
C TYR A 23 12.38 -7.69 -0.49
N HIS A 24 12.42 -6.83 -1.50
CA HIS A 24 13.65 -6.44 -2.19
C HIS A 24 13.84 -4.93 -2.17
N ARG A 25 15.10 -4.53 -2.26
CA ARG A 25 15.53 -3.14 -2.40
C ARG A 25 16.17 -2.93 -3.76
N GLY A 26 15.90 -1.81 -4.39
CA GLY A 26 16.56 -1.42 -5.64
C GLY A 26 18.05 -1.16 -5.44
N VAL A 27 18.88 -1.71 -6.34
CA VAL A 27 20.35 -1.55 -6.29
C VAL A 27 20.74 -0.09 -6.54
N ASP A 28 20.18 0.55 -7.55
CA ASP A 28 20.54 1.90 -8.01
C ASP A 28 19.47 2.97 -7.72
N ALA A 29 18.38 2.61 -7.03
CA ALA A 29 17.28 3.52 -6.79
C ALA A 29 16.74 3.40 -5.36
N PRO A 30 16.28 4.50 -4.73
CA PRO A 30 15.70 4.49 -3.38
C PRO A 30 14.27 3.94 -3.39
N VAL A 31 14.11 2.72 -3.90
CA VAL A 31 12.84 2.04 -4.14
C VAL A 31 12.88 0.66 -3.49
N VAL A 32 11.77 0.21 -2.94
CA VAL A 32 11.60 -1.17 -2.50
C VAL A 32 10.45 -1.84 -3.25
N ARG A 33 10.58 -3.15 -3.45
CA ARG A 33 9.57 -4.03 -4.03
C ARG A 33 9.12 -5.04 -2.97
N ILE A 34 7.83 -5.03 -2.68
CA ILE A 34 7.19 -6.01 -1.80
C ILE A 34 6.21 -6.78 -2.69
N ALA A 35 6.33 -8.10 -2.71
CA ALA A 35 5.49 -8.94 -3.55
C ALA A 35 4.90 -10.10 -2.77
N PHE A 36 3.60 -10.35 -2.92
CA PHE A 36 2.98 -11.60 -2.51
C PHE A 36 3.68 -12.76 -3.23
N ASP A 37 3.97 -13.85 -2.55
CA ASP A 37 4.70 -15.02 -3.08
C ASP A 37 3.97 -16.34 -2.79
N ARG A 38 2.66 -16.36 -3.03
CA ARG A 38 1.79 -17.53 -2.95
C ARG A 38 1.05 -17.75 -4.28
N PRO A 39 1.78 -17.89 -5.42
CA PRO A 39 1.16 -17.94 -6.75
C PRO A 39 0.23 -19.16 -6.93
N GLU A 40 0.46 -20.26 -6.21
CA GLU A 40 -0.36 -21.49 -6.24
C GLU A 40 -1.82 -21.25 -5.79
N VAL A 41 -2.05 -20.23 -4.94
CA VAL A 41 -3.38 -19.78 -4.49
C VAL A 41 -3.70 -18.37 -5.01
N ARG A 42 -3.09 -17.98 -6.14
CA ARG A 42 -3.28 -16.63 -6.73
C ARG A 42 -2.93 -15.49 -5.77
N ASN A 43 -1.92 -15.67 -4.95
CA ASN A 43 -1.50 -14.68 -3.97
C ASN A 43 -2.61 -14.27 -2.99
N ALA A 44 -3.53 -15.21 -2.67
CA ALA A 44 -4.51 -15.01 -1.63
C ALA A 44 -3.80 -14.87 -0.27
N PHE A 45 -4.15 -13.86 0.52
CA PHE A 45 -3.52 -13.62 1.81
C PHE A 45 -4.21 -14.38 2.94
N ARG A 46 -3.41 -14.88 3.87
CA ARG A 46 -3.78 -15.43 5.17
C ARG A 46 -3.26 -14.54 6.28
N PRO A 47 -3.62 -14.74 7.56
CA PRO A 47 -3.15 -13.88 8.65
C PRO A 47 -1.63 -13.70 8.69
N GLY A 48 -0.84 -14.77 8.52
CA GLY A 48 0.62 -14.69 8.44
C GLY A 48 1.11 -13.81 7.29
N THR A 49 0.53 -13.93 6.10
CA THR A 49 0.84 -13.03 4.96
C THR A 49 0.61 -11.56 5.31
N VAL A 50 -0.46 -11.27 6.06
CA VAL A 50 -0.81 -9.89 6.44
C VAL A 50 0.20 -9.33 7.46
N ASP A 51 0.64 -10.17 8.41
CA ASP A 51 1.67 -9.79 9.38
C ASP A 51 3.01 -9.46 8.68
N GLU A 52 3.46 -10.32 7.76
CA GLU A 52 4.66 -10.08 6.96
C GLU A 52 4.56 -8.81 6.11
N LEU A 53 3.43 -8.64 5.42
CA LEU A 53 3.17 -7.46 4.61
C LEU A 53 3.19 -6.17 5.45
N TYR A 54 2.59 -6.21 6.64
CA TYR A 54 2.62 -5.10 7.58
C TYR A 54 4.05 -4.81 8.04
N ALA A 55 4.81 -5.82 8.41
CA ALA A 55 6.20 -5.69 8.84
C ALA A 55 7.09 -5.08 7.75
N ALA A 56 6.99 -5.58 6.50
CA ALA A 56 7.73 -5.07 5.36
C ALA A 56 7.39 -3.61 5.04
N LEU A 57 6.11 -3.26 5.02
CA LEU A 57 5.65 -1.89 4.77
C LEU A 57 6.07 -0.92 5.89
N ASP A 58 5.97 -1.35 7.16
CA ASP A 58 6.40 -0.52 8.30
C ASP A 58 7.92 -0.35 8.34
N HIS A 59 8.67 -1.38 7.98
CA HIS A 59 10.11 -1.26 7.77
C HIS A 59 10.41 -0.25 6.65
N ALA A 60 9.83 -0.42 5.47
CA ALA A 60 10.00 0.51 4.34
C ALA A 60 9.63 1.96 4.72
N ARG A 61 8.55 2.15 5.49
CA ARG A 61 8.12 3.46 5.99
C ARG A 61 9.20 4.15 6.83
N LYS A 62 9.91 3.39 7.67
CA LYS A 62 10.93 3.90 8.61
C LYS A 62 12.28 4.17 7.96
N GLN A 63 12.61 3.53 6.83
CA GLN A 63 13.92 3.69 6.18
C GLN A 63 14.06 5.08 5.55
N ALA A 64 15.11 5.81 5.92
CA ALA A 64 15.35 7.18 5.42
C ALA A 64 15.77 7.21 3.94
N ASP A 65 16.30 6.13 3.44
CA ASP A 65 16.85 5.94 2.11
C ASP A 65 15.88 5.21 1.14
N VAL A 66 14.64 4.99 1.55
CA VAL A 66 13.54 4.51 0.71
C VAL A 66 12.61 5.66 0.40
N GLY A 67 12.37 5.93 -0.87
CA GLY A 67 11.51 7.01 -1.36
C GLY A 67 10.18 6.54 -1.95
N CYS A 68 10.11 5.30 -2.44
CA CYS A 68 8.92 4.73 -3.05
C CYS A 68 8.80 3.22 -2.75
N VAL A 69 7.57 2.72 -2.70
CA VAL A 69 7.26 1.29 -2.53
C VAL A 69 6.51 0.80 -3.77
N LEU A 70 6.97 -0.29 -4.37
CA LEU A 70 6.24 -1.06 -5.36
C LEU A 70 5.60 -2.26 -4.65
N LEU A 71 4.29 -2.39 -4.72
CA LEU A 71 3.54 -3.52 -4.20
C LEU A 71 3.02 -4.36 -5.36
N THR A 72 3.37 -5.64 -5.41
CA THR A 72 3.04 -6.52 -6.54
C THR A 72 2.74 -7.95 -6.08
N GLY A 73 2.63 -8.88 -7.02
CA GLY A 73 2.51 -10.31 -6.78
C GLY A 73 3.47 -11.09 -7.69
N ASN A 74 4.17 -12.06 -7.12
CA ASN A 74 5.00 -12.97 -7.88
C ASN A 74 4.15 -13.99 -8.66
N GLY A 75 4.71 -14.54 -9.71
CA GLY A 75 4.07 -15.49 -10.61
C GLY A 75 4.92 -15.77 -11.84
N PRO A 76 4.39 -16.56 -12.78
CA PRO A 76 3.04 -17.14 -12.80
C PRO A 76 2.88 -18.35 -11.86
N ALA A 77 1.64 -18.78 -11.61
CA ALA A 77 1.40 -20.03 -10.93
C ALA A 77 1.84 -21.23 -11.82
N GLU A 78 2.59 -22.17 -11.24
CA GLU A 78 3.11 -23.34 -11.98
C GLU A 78 1.99 -24.23 -12.55
N SER A 79 0.83 -24.25 -11.89
CA SER A 79 -0.28 -25.15 -12.24
C SER A 79 -0.92 -24.85 -13.59
N ASP A 80 -1.00 -23.55 -13.99
CA ASP A 80 -1.73 -23.13 -15.19
C ASP A 80 -1.18 -21.85 -15.86
N GLY A 81 -0.03 -21.36 -15.40
CA GLY A 81 0.59 -20.14 -15.93
C GLY A 81 -0.17 -18.84 -15.63
N GLY A 82 -1.12 -18.87 -14.69
CA GLY A 82 -1.95 -17.70 -14.40
C GLY A 82 -1.27 -16.70 -13.45
N TRP A 83 -1.48 -15.42 -13.71
CA TRP A 83 -0.93 -14.32 -12.95
C TRP A 83 -1.93 -13.74 -11.95
N ALA A 84 -1.44 -13.30 -10.80
CA ALA A 84 -2.25 -12.56 -9.83
C ALA A 84 -1.42 -11.50 -9.09
N PHE A 85 -2.04 -10.37 -8.86
CA PHE A 85 -1.59 -9.43 -7.84
C PHE A 85 -1.91 -10.01 -6.46
N CYS A 86 -3.20 -10.17 -6.19
CA CYS A 86 -3.71 -10.78 -4.97
C CYS A 86 -5.19 -11.14 -5.14
N ALA A 87 -5.56 -12.38 -4.83
CA ALA A 87 -6.94 -12.88 -4.94
C ALA A 87 -7.79 -12.61 -3.69
N GLY A 88 -7.34 -11.74 -2.77
CA GLY A 88 -8.06 -11.44 -1.54
C GLY A 88 -7.75 -12.40 -0.42
N GLY A 89 -8.65 -12.52 0.55
CA GLY A 89 -8.48 -13.43 1.69
C GLY A 89 -8.59 -14.89 1.30
N ASP A 90 -7.66 -15.72 1.78
CA ASP A 90 -7.64 -17.15 1.54
C ASP A 90 -8.83 -17.83 2.25
N GLN A 91 -9.85 -18.21 1.48
CA GLN A 91 -11.07 -18.80 2.03
C GLN A 91 -10.84 -20.18 2.68
N SER A 92 -9.70 -20.83 2.42
CA SER A 92 -9.38 -22.14 3.01
C SER A 92 -9.03 -22.06 4.51
N VAL A 93 -8.68 -20.86 4.99
CA VAL A 93 -8.38 -20.60 6.41
C VAL A 93 -9.44 -19.70 7.07
N ARG A 94 -10.62 -19.57 6.44
CA ARG A 94 -11.76 -18.85 7.01
C ARG A 94 -12.64 -19.79 7.83
N GLY A 95 -12.59 -19.67 9.16
CA GLY A 95 -13.47 -20.37 10.09
C GLY A 95 -14.75 -19.59 10.41
N ASP A 96 -15.49 -20.05 11.43
CA ASP A 96 -16.77 -19.46 11.84
C ASP A 96 -16.63 -18.03 12.40
N SER A 97 -15.49 -17.69 13.00
CA SER A 97 -15.21 -16.38 13.60
C SER A 97 -14.37 -15.45 12.71
N GLY A 98 -13.98 -15.88 11.52
CA GLY A 98 -13.14 -15.14 10.59
C GLY A 98 -11.92 -15.93 10.14
N TYR A 99 -10.87 -15.23 9.71
CA TYR A 99 -9.63 -15.87 9.25
C TYR A 99 -8.79 -16.34 10.46
N GLU A 100 -8.24 -17.55 10.34
CA GLU A 100 -7.48 -18.21 11.40
C GLU A 100 -6.01 -18.38 10.99
N TYR A 101 -5.11 -18.30 11.98
CA TYR A 101 -3.72 -18.69 11.76
C TYR A 101 -3.65 -20.20 11.61
N ARG A 102 -2.76 -20.68 10.72
CA ARG A 102 -2.45 -22.11 10.68
C ARG A 102 -1.54 -22.49 11.85
N ASP A 103 -1.53 -23.80 12.19
CA ASP A 103 -0.66 -24.34 13.24
C ASP A 103 0.83 -24.17 12.93
N ASP A 104 1.18 -24.07 11.64
CA ASP A 104 2.54 -23.85 11.12
C ASP A 104 2.88 -22.38 10.92
N ASP A 105 1.94 -21.46 11.05
CA ASP A 105 2.25 -20.02 11.05
C ASP A 105 3.10 -19.73 12.31
N GLU A 106 4.39 -19.49 12.13
CA GLU A 106 5.26 -19.11 13.23
C GLU A 106 4.72 -17.84 13.90
N ALA A 107 4.17 -18.03 15.10
CA ALA A 107 3.93 -16.90 15.98
C ALA A 107 5.29 -16.36 16.37
N GLY A 108 5.58 -15.11 16.09
CA GLY A 108 6.65 -14.46 16.81
C GLY A 108 6.47 -14.74 18.32
N ASP A 109 7.53 -15.12 18.99
CA ASP A 109 7.54 -15.49 20.43
C ASP A 109 6.93 -14.42 21.36
N GLU A 110 6.55 -13.27 20.83
CA GLU A 110 6.06 -12.10 21.56
C GLU A 110 4.54 -11.87 21.47
N ASP A 111 3.81 -12.58 20.61
CA ASP A 111 2.37 -12.30 20.43
C ASP A 111 1.50 -13.15 21.37
N ASP A 112 0.80 -12.46 22.27
CA ASP A 112 -0.28 -13.05 23.08
C ASP A 112 -1.31 -13.73 22.16
N PRO A 113 -1.67 -15.02 22.39
CA PRO A 113 -2.67 -15.74 21.61
C PRO A 113 -4.01 -14.99 21.45
N LEU A 114 -4.42 -14.22 22.45
CA LEU A 114 -5.63 -13.39 22.37
C LEU A 114 -5.48 -12.24 21.37
N VAL A 115 -4.27 -11.68 21.22
CA VAL A 115 -3.99 -10.62 20.24
C VAL A 115 -4.03 -11.21 18.85
N ARG A 116 -3.45 -12.38 18.62
CA ARG A 116 -3.48 -13.09 17.33
C ARG A 116 -4.92 -13.39 16.91
N GLU A 117 -5.73 -13.96 17.81
CA GLU A 117 -7.14 -14.26 17.55
C GLU A 117 -7.92 -12.97 17.20
N ALA A 118 -7.70 -11.90 17.95
CA ALA A 118 -8.34 -10.61 17.68
C ALA A 118 -7.92 -9.99 16.34
N ARG A 119 -6.66 -10.16 15.94
CA ARG A 119 -6.15 -9.70 14.63
C ARG A 119 -6.77 -10.50 13.48
N ALA A 120 -6.74 -11.82 13.57
CA ALA A 120 -7.28 -12.73 12.56
C ALA A 120 -8.76 -12.45 12.30
N GLY A 121 -9.59 -12.48 13.33
CA GLY A 121 -11.03 -12.27 13.22
C GLY A 121 -11.44 -10.89 12.68
N ARG A 122 -10.58 -9.88 12.81
CA ARG A 122 -10.84 -8.50 12.33
C ARG A 122 -10.37 -8.23 10.90
N LEU A 123 -9.89 -9.23 10.18
CA LEU A 123 -9.28 -8.97 8.87
C LEU A 123 -8.18 -7.89 8.98
N HIS A 124 -7.11 -8.21 9.64
CA HIS A 124 -5.98 -7.31 9.89
C HIS A 124 -5.45 -6.57 8.66
N ILE A 125 -5.79 -7.01 7.46
CA ILE A 125 -5.51 -6.34 6.19
C ILE A 125 -5.95 -4.86 6.17
N LEU A 126 -6.93 -4.47 6.98
CA LEU A 126 -7.34 -3.07 7.10
C LEU A 126 -6.25 -2.18 7.73
N GLU A 127 -5.41 -2.75 8.59
CA GLU A 127 -4.25 -2.03 9.13
C GLU A 127 -3.15 -1.84 8.06
N VAL A 128 -3.00 -2.80 7.15
CA VAL A 128 -2.14 -2.65 5.97
C VAL A 128 -2.64 -1.52 5.06
N GLN A 129 -3.95 -1.48 4.76
CA GLN A 129 -4.56 -0.39 4.00
C GLN A 129 -4.32 0.97 4.68
N ARG A 130 -4.47 1.03 6.00
CA ARG A 130 -4.21 2.24 6.78
C ARG A 130 -2.74 2.65 6.70
N LEU A 131 -1.82 1.69 6.83
CA LEU A 131 -0.39 1.96 6.71
C LEU A 131 -0.01 2.50 5.33
N ILE A 132 -0.52 1.89 4.24
CA ILE A 132 -0.32 2.38 2.87
C ILE A 132 -0.80 3.82 2.72
N ARG A 133 -2.00 4.11 3.23
CA ARG A 133 -2.61 5.44 3.09
C ARG A 133 -1.84 6.53 3.83
N PHE A 134 -1.36 6.24 5.03
CA PHE A 134 -0.75 7.25 5.91
C PHE A 134 0.77 7.26 5.93
N MET A 135 1.45 6.33 5.26
CA MET A 135 2.91 6.38 5.17
C MET A 135 3.39 7.57 4.34
N PRO A 136 4.57 8.16 4.70
CA PRO A 136 5.08 9.38 4.06
C PRO A 136 5.70 9.16 2.68
N LYS A 137 5.40 8.06 2.01
CA LYS A 137 6.03 7.64 0.76
C LYS A 137 4.97 7.19 -0.23
N PRO A 138 5.11 7.47 -1.52
CA PRO A 138 4.26 6.88 -2.55
C PRO A 138 4.33 5.35 -2.53
N VAL A 139 3.17 4.72 -2.70
CA VAL A 139 3.02 3.29 -2.91
C VAL A 139 2.37 3.07 -4.27
N VAL A 140 3.03 2.31 -5.13
CA VAL A 140 2.53 1.98 -6.48
C VAL A 140 2.12 0.51 -6.47
N ALA A 141 0.86 0.25 -6.77
CA ALA A 141 0.40 -1.10 -7.06
C ALA A 141 0.82 -1.48 -8.49
N VAL A 142 1.54 -2.58 -8.62
CA VAL A 142 1.97 -3.17 -9.89
C VAL A 142 1.20 -4.46 -10.06
N VAL A 143 0.18 -4.46 -10.92
CA VAL A 143 -0.84 -5.52 -11.00
C VAL A 143 -0.55 -6.45 -12.18
N PRO A 144 0.17 -7.57 -11.98
CA PRO A 144 0.55 -8.48 -13.05
C PRO A 144 -0.59 -9.40 -13.51
N GLY A 145 -1.69 -9.49 -12.75
CA GLY A 145 -2.79 -10.40 -13.03
C GLY A 145 -4.04 -10.07 -12.20
N TRP A 146 -4.68 -11.08 -11.65
CA TRP A 146 -5.92 -10.93 -10.88
C TRP A 146 -5.74 -10.08 -9.62
N ALA A 147 -6.56 -9.04 -9.47
CA ALA A 147 -6.76 -8.26 -8.25
C ALA A 147 -8.22 -8.43 -7.80
N VAL A 148 -8.45 -9.24 -6.76
CA VAL A 148 -9.80 -9.69 -6.39
C VAL A 148 -10.08 -9.43 -4.91
N GLY A 149 -11.31 -9.03 -4.57
CA GLY A 149 -11.76 -8.82 -3.20
C GLY A 149 -10.82 -7.89 -2.43
N GLY A 150 -10.23 -8.37 -1.32
CA GLY A 150 -9.24 -7.60 -0.55
C GLY A 150 -8.01 -7.18 -1.35
N GLY A 151 -7.59 -7.98 -2.35
CA GLY A 151 -6.52 -7.62 -3.29
C GLY A 151 -6.89 -6.45 -4.19
N HIS A 152 -8.14 -6.41 -4.67
CA HIS A 152 -8.66 -5.24 -5.38
C HIS A 152 -8.65 -4.00 -4.47
N SER A 153 -9.07 -4.13 -3.23
CA SER A 153 -9.07 -3.00 -2.28
C SER A 153 -7.67 -2.49 -1.97
N LEU A 154 -6.65 -3.37 -1.96
CA LEU A 154 -5.26 -2.97 -1.76
C LEU A 154 -4.75 -2.06 -2.88
N HIS A 155 -4.98 -2.41 -4.17
CA HIS A 155 -4.54 -1.53 -5.26
C HIS A 155 -5.26 -0.18 -5.25
N VAL A 156 -6.55 -0.16 -4.87
CA VAL A 156 -7.33 1.09 -4.75
C VAL A 156 -6.75 2.03 -3.71
N VAL A 157 -6.21 1.51 -2.62
CA VAL A 157 -5.63 2.31 -1.53
C VAL A 157 -4.24 2.81 -1.86
N CYS A 158 -3.51 2.15 -2.76
CA CYS A 158 -2.22 2.64 -3.26
C CYS A 158 -2.37 3.99 -3.96
N ASP A 159 -1.28 4.77 -4.00
CA ASP A 159 -1.30 6.10 -4.59
C ASP A 159 -1.43 6.06 -6.12
N LEU A 160 -0.83 5.06 -6.75
CA LEU A 160 -0.84 4.83 -8.18
C LEU A 160 -1.00 3.34 -8.48
N THR A 161 -1.51 3.00 -9.67
CA THR A 161 -1.64 1.62 -10.13
C THR A 161 -1.22 1.50 -11.58
N LEU A 162 -0.29 0.56 -11.84
CA LEU A 162 0.05 0.03 -13.17
C LEU A 162 -0.52 -1.37 -13.32
N ALA A 163 -0.98 -1.73 -14.50
CA ALA A 163 -1.61 -3.01 -14.75
C ALA A 163 -1.07 -3.69 -16.01
N SER A 164 -0.89 -5.02 -15.97
CA SER A 164 -0.61 -5.80 -17.17
C SER A 164 -1.78 -5.71 -18.14
N GLU A 165 -1.52 -5.30 -19.38
CA GLU A 165 -2.53 -5.21 -20.42
C GLU A 165 -3.17 -6.57 -20.71
N GLU A 166 -2.38 -7.66 -20.74
CA GLU A 166 -2.82 -8.99 -21.08
C GLU A 166 -3.48 -9.73 -19.93
N HIS A 167 -2.95 -9.58 -18.72
CA HIS A 167 -3.29 -10.49 -17.61
C HIS A 167 -4.08 -9.81 -16.47
N ALA A 168 -4.01 -8.49 -16.31
CA ALA A 168 -4.69 -7.86 -15.20
C ALA A 168 -6.22 -7.92 -15.33
N LYS A 169 -6.84 -8.38 -14.26
CA LYS A 169 -8.31 -8.49 -14.10
C LYS A 169 -8.71 -7.96 -12.72
N PHE A 170 -9.70 -7.13 -12.70
CA PHE A 170 -10.21 -6.47 -11.49
C PHE A 170 -11.62 -6.96 -11.18
N LEU A 171 -11.83 -7.44 -9.95
CA LEU A 171 -13.08 -8.09 -9.55
C LEU A 171 -13.33 -7.90 -8.06
N GLN A 172 -14.57 -7.59 -7.68
CA GLN A 172 -15.01 -7.63 -6.29
C GLN A 172 -15.98 -8.79 -6.08
N THR A 173 -15.57 -9.73 -5.23
CA THR A 173 -16.33 -10.96 -4.91
C THR A 173 -16.83 -11.00 -3.48
N ASP A 174 -16.61 -9.98 -2.67
CA ASP A 174 -16.95 -9.99 -1.26
C ASP A 174 -18.43 -10.35 -1.01
N PRO A 175 -19.43 -9.80 -1.73
CA PRO A 175 -20.81 -10.19 -1.54
C PRO A 175 -21.11 -11.66 -1.87
N ASP A 176 -20.36 -12.25 -2.82
CA ASP A 176 -20.56 -13.64 -3.24
C ASP A 176 -20.08 -14.64 -2.18
N VAL A 177 -19.12 -14.21 -1.34
CA VAL A 177 -18.59 -15.03 -0.22
C VAL A 177 -19.13 -14.59 1.15
N GLY A 178 -20.21 -13.79 1.17
CA GLY A 178 -20.83 -13.31 2.41
C GLY A 178 -19.95 -12.35 3.22
N SER A 179 -19.14 -11.55 2.52
CA SER A 179 -18.29 -10.50 3.09
C SER A 179 -18.64 -9.13 2.50
N PHE A 180 -17.96 -8.10 2.95
CA PHE A 180 -18.05 -6.75 2.36
C PHE A 180 -16.81 -5.92 2.67
N ASP A 181 -16.38 -5.08 1.73
CA ASP A 181 -15.36 -4.08 1.97
C ASP A 181 -15.98 -2.83 2.60
N GLY A 182 -15.95 -2.75 3.91
CA GLY A 182 -16.34 -1.55 4.68
C GLY A 182 -15.20 -0.58 4.95
N GLY A 183 -14.00 -0.87 4.43
CA GLY A 183 -12.81 -0.04 4.60
C GLY A 183 -12.62 1.01 3.52
N PHE A 184 -11.36 1.32 3.22
CA PHE A 184 -11.03 2.32 2.19
C PHE A 184 -11.41 1.87 0.78
N GLY A 185 -11.35 0.57 0.45
CA GLY A 185 -11.53 0.06 -0.90
C GLY A 185 -12.81 0.57 -1.56
N SER A 186 -13.98 0.36 -0.96
CA SER A 186 -15.26 0.80 -1.55
C SER A 186 -15.42 2.32 -1.59
N ALA A 187 -15.15 2.99 -0.47
CA ALA A 187 -15.37 4.43 -0.35
C ALA A 187 -14.39 5.22 -1.20
N TYR A 188 -13.13 4.78 -1.26
CA TYR A 188 -12.09 5.47 -2.01
C TYR A 188 -12.21 5.22 -3.52
N LEU A 189 -12.54 3.99 -3.94
CA LEU A 189 -12.85 3.71 -5.33
C LEU A 189 -13.95 4.63 -5.86
N ALA A 190 -15.01 4.85 -5.05
CA ALA A 190 -16.11 5.73 -5.42
C ALA A 190 -15.68 7.20 -5.65
N LYS A 191 -14.59 7.64 -5.06
CA LYS A 191 -13.98 8.96 -5.31
C LYS A 191 -13.13 8.97 -6.57
N GLN A 192 -12.44 7.87 -6.87
CA GLN A 192 -11.61 7.74 -8.05
C GLN A 192 -12.43 7.64 -9.34
N ILE A 193 -13.44 6.77 -9.39
CA ILE A 193 -14.22 6.45 -10.62
C ILE A 193 -15.67 6.90 -10.58
N GLY A 194 -16.09 7.55 -9.51
CA GLY A 194 -17.47 7.99 -9.30
C GLY A 194 -18.39 6.90 -8.74
N GLN A 195 -19.43 7.34 -8.02
CA GLN A 195 -20.35 6.49 -7.24
C GLN A 195 -21.02 5.38 -8.07
N LYS A 196 -21.44 5.68 -9.32
CA LYS A 196 -22.16 4.70 -10.15
C LYS A 196 -21.27 3.55 -10.58
N LYS A 197 -20.04 3.84 -11.02
CA LYS A 197 -19.07 2.83 -11.44
C LYS A 197 -18.57 1.99 -10.26
N ALA A 198 -18.23 2.62 -9.15
CA ALA A 198 -17.82 1.89 -7.96
C ALA A 198 -18.93 0.93 -7.47
N ARG A 199 -20.17 1.38 -7.41
CA ARG A 199 -21.30 0.50 -7.04
C ARG A 199 -21.51 -0.63 -8.05
N GLU A 200 -21.31 -0.40 -9.34
CA GLU A 200 -21.37 -1.45 -10.35
C GLU A 200 -20.31 -2.53 -10.08
N VAL A 201 -19.06 -2.12 -9.78
CA VAL A 201 -17.96 -3.04 -9.42
C VAL A 201 -18.36 -3.94 -8.25
N PHE A 202 -18.81 -3.35 -7.14
CA PHE A 202 -19.13 -4.08 -5.92
C PHE A 202 -20.45 -4.87 -5.99
N PHE A 203 -21.52 -4.29 -6.58
CA PHE A 203 -22.83 -4.92 -6.51
C PHE A 203 -23.05 -5.98 -7.57
N ARG A 204 -22.35 -5.90 -8.70
CA ARG A 204 -22.51 -6.86 -9.80
C ARG A 204 -21.42 -7.93 -9.84
N GLY A 205 -20.28 -7.72 -9.17
CA GLY A 205 -19.17 -8.64 -9.24
C GLY A 205 -18.70 -8.88 -10.70
N LYS A 206 -18.74 -7.84 -11.56
CA LYS A 206 -18.25 -7.95 -12.94
C LYS A 206 -16.73 -7.90 -12.96
N THR A 207 -16.12 -8.75 -13.78
CA THR A 207 -14.68 -8.68 -14.08
C THR A 207 -14.41 -7.55 -15.08
N TYR A 208 -13.42 -6.71 -14.79
CA TYR A 208 -12.93 -5.65 -15.67
C TYR A 208 -11.52 -5.98 -16.14
N SER A 209 -11.25 -5.74 -17.42
CA SER A 209 -9.90 -5.81 -17.98
C SER A 209 -9.06 -4.59 -17.58
N ALA A 210 -7.73 -4.67 -17.83
CA ALA A 210 -6.83 -3.53 -17.63
C ALA A 210 -7.27 -2.30 -18.42
N ALA A 211 -7.66 -2.46 -19.68
CA ALA A 211 -8.14 -1.38 -20.54
C ALA A 211 -9.41 -0.72 -19.99
N GLU A 212 -10.44 -1.54 -19.59
CA GLU A 212 -11.66 -1.01 -18.98
C GLU A 212 -11.35 -0.27 -17.65
N ALA A 213 -10.41 -0.77 -16.86
CA ALA A 213 -9.98 -0.16 -15.60
C ALA A 213 -9.25 1.17 -15.83
N ALA A 214 -8.40 1.26 -16.84
CA ALA A 214 -7.74 2.51 -17.25
C ALA A 214 -8.74 3.53 -17.79
N ASP A 215 -9.66 3.13 -18.67
CA ASP A 215 -10.69 4.02 -19.25
C ASP A 215 -11.59 4.66 -18.18
N MET A 216 -11.87 3.96 -17.09
CA MET A 216 -12.68 4.52 -16.00
C MET A 216 -11.87 5.25 -14.91
N GLY A 217 -10.54 5.25 -14.99
CA GLY A 217 -9.67 5.89 -14.00
C GLY A 217 -9.45 5.06 -12.72
N MET A 218 -9.68 3.76 -12.77
CA MET A 218 -9.38 2.82 -11.67
C MET A 218 -7.89 2.52 -11.59
N VAL A 219 -7.19 2.48 -12.72
CA VAL A 219 -5.74 2.35 -12.84
C VAL A 219 -5.18 3.50 -13.66
N ASN A 220 -3.91 3.85 -13.45
CA ASN A 220 -3.27 4.95 -14.17
C ASN A 220 -2.93 4.56 -15.61
N GLU A 221 -2.40 3.36 -15.80
CA GLU A 221 -1.95 2.88 -17.10
C GLU A 221 -1.97 1.36 -17.19
N ALA A 222 -2.36 0.84 -18.35
CA ALA A 222 -2.18 -0.56 -18.72
C ALA A 222 -0.97 -0.63 -19.66
N VAL A 223 -0.02 -1.52 -19.36
CA VAL A 223 1.23 -1.67 -20.12
C VAL A 223 1.47 -3.12 -20.51
N PRO A 224 2.23 -3.40 -21.57
CA PRO A 224 2.61 -4.76 -21.93
C PRO A 224 3.18 -5.52 -20.73
N HIS A 225 2.78 -6.77 -20.54
CA HIS A 225 3.13 -7.54 -19.35
C HIS A 225 4.65 -7.63 -19.13
N GLU A 226 5.39 -7.87 -20.18
CA GLU A 226 6.85 -7.99 -20.14
C GLU A 226 7.57 -6.69 -19.74
N GLU A 227 6.91 -5.52 -19.88
CA GLU A 227 7.44 -4.20 -19.53
C GLU A 227 6.97 -3.73 -18.13
N LEU A 228 6.02 -4.43 -17.50
CA LEU A 228 5.28 -3.96 -16.33
C LEU A 228 6.20 -3.54 -15.17
N GLU A 229 7.14 -4.40 -14.75
CA GLU A 229 8.04 -4.08 -13.63
C GLU A 229 9.07 -3.01 -14.02
N ALA A 230 9.54 -3.01 -15.26
CA ALA A 230 10.48 -1.99 -15.76
C ALA A 230 9.83 -0.60 -15.79
N VAL A 231 8.59 -0.49 -16.25
CA VAL A 231 7.81 0.76 -16.23
C VAL A 231 7.54 1.21 -14.80
N ALA A 232 7.17 0.29 -13.91
CA ALA A 232 6.94 0.61 -12.50
C ALA A 232 8.21 1.16 -11.82
N ARG A 233 9.36 0.55 -12.07
CA ARG A 233 10.65 1.02 -11.59
C ARG A 233 10.97 2.42 -12.12
N LYS A 234 10.77 2.66 -13.41
CA LYS A 234 10.97 3.97 -14.02
C LYS A 234 10.08 5.04 -13.36
N TRP A 235 8.80 4.75 -13.10
CA TRP A 235 7.92 5.69 -12.39
C TRP A 235 8.42 5.98 -10.98
N ALA A 236 8.89 4.96 -10.26
CA ALA A 236 9.47 5.14 -8.94
C ALA A 236 10.73 6.01 -8.96
N GLU A 237 11.60 5.83 -9.94
CA GLU A 237 12.80 6.66 -10.15
C GLU A 237 12.42 8.12 -10.45
N GLU A 238 11.43 8.35 -11.31
CA GLU A 238 10.91 9.69 -11.61
C GLU A 238 10.32 10.39 -10.36
N MET A 239 9.65 9.65 -9.48
CA MET A 239 9.11 10.18 -8.23
C MET A 239 10.22 10.45 -7.20
N THR A 240 11.16 9.55 -7.07
CA THR A 240 12.25 9.67 -6.08
C THR A 240 13.32 10.69 -6.44
N ALA A 241 13.37 11.11 -7.72
CA ALA A 241 14.18 12.25 -8.16
C ALA A 241 13.63 13.61 -7.70
N LYS A 242 12.40 13.66 -7.17
CA LYS A 242 11.75 14.88 -6.68
C LYS A 242 12.07 15.15 -5.20
N SER A 243 11.75 16.35 -4.73
CA SER A 243 11.92 16.72 -3.33
C SER A 243 11.15 15.77 -2.39
N PRO A 244 11.84 15.05 -1.48
CA PRO A 244 11.17 14.14 -0.55
C PRO A 244 10.11 14.83 0.32
N THR A 245 10.40 16.05 0.78
CA THR A 245 9.45 16.84 1.58
C THR A 245 8.21 17.21 0.77
N ALA A 246 8.39 17.68 -0.47
CA ALA A 246 7.27 18.04 -1.34
C ALA A 246 6.39 16.82 -1.66
N MET A 247 6.98 15.68 -2.00
CA MET A 247 6.25 14.45 -2.28
C MET A 247 5.43 13.97 -1.07
N ARG A 248 6.01 13.99 0.11
CA ARG A 248 5.32 13.65 1.36
C ARG A 248 4.15 14.60 1.65
N MET A 249 4.39 15.90 1.54
CA MET A 249 3.36 16.91 1.79
C MET A 249 2.22 16.83 0.77
N LEU A 250 2.51 16.54 -0.50
CA LEU A 250 1.49 16.32 -1.52
C LEU A 250 0.61 15.10 -1.21
N LYS A 251 1.21 13.96 -0.83
CA LYS A 251 0.43 12.78 -0.42
C LYS A 251 -0.51 13.10 0.73
N TYR A 252 -0.04 13.78 1.76
CA TYR A 252 -0.87 14.18 2.89
C TYR A 252 -1.96 15.18 2.49
N ALA A 253 -1.66 16.13 1.62
CA ALA A 253 -2.64 17.11 1.14
C ALA A 253 -3.79 16.43 0.34
N PHE A 254 -3.48 15.47 -0.53
CA PHE A 254 -4.49 14.67 -1.23
C PHE A 254 -5.38 13.88 -0.25
N ASN A 255 -4.76 13.25 0.75
CA ASN A 255 -5.48 12.39 1.69
C ASN A 255 -6.30 13.19 2.69
N MET A 256 -5.78 14.32 3.18
CA MET A 256 -6.42 15.14 4.22
C MET A 256 -7.84 15.58 3.85
N ALA A 257 -8.08 15.91 2.59
CA ALA A 257 -9.39 16.34 2.12
C ALA A 257 -10.49 15.27 2.33
N ASP A 258 -10.09 14.00 2.33
CA ASP A 258 -10.98 12.85 2.44
C ASP A 258 -11.01 12.24 3.84
N ASP A 259 -9.92 12.31 4.57
CA ASP A 259 -9.73 11.60 5.84
C ASP A 259 -10.13 12.43 7.07
N GLY A 260 -10.64 13.65 6.87
CA GLY A 260 -11.16 14.50 7.93
C GLY A 260 -10.15 14.71 9.06
N MET A 261 -10.57 14.51 10.31
CA MET A 261 -9.70 14.76 11.49
C MET A 261 -8.51 13.81 11.55
N VAL A 262 -8.60 12.59 11.01
CA VAL A 262 -7.45 11.67 10.95
C VAL A 262 -6.40 12.21 9.99
N GLY A 263 -6.82 12.65 8.81
CA GLY A 263 -5.92 13.30 7.84
C GLY A 263 -5.30 14.59 8.41
N GLN A 264 -6.10 15.40 9.12
CA GLN A 264 -5.62 16.59 9.81
C GLN A 264 -4.53 16.26 10.84
N GLN A 265 -4.68 15.17 11.62
CA GLN A 265 -3.69 14.74 12.60
C GLN A 265 -2.38 14.30 11.94
N VAL A 266 -2.45 13.58 10.83
CA VAL A 266 -1.27 13.15 10.07
C VAL A 266 -0.54 14.37 9.48
N PHE A 267 -1.27 15.29 8.86
CA PHE A 267 -0.73 16.55 8.33
C PHE A 267 -0.09 17.40 9.43
N ALA A 268 -0.74 17.52 10.59
CA ALA A 268 -0.27 18.33 11.71
C ALA A 268 1.11 17.90 12.21
N GLY A 269 1.39 16.61 12.27
CA GLY A 269 2.71 16.10 12.67
C GLY A 269 3.83 16.60 11.77
N GLU A 270 3.61 16.61 10.46
CA GLU A 270 4.60 17.10 9.50
C GLU A 270 4.68 18.63 9.47
N ALA A 271 3.54 19.31 9.50
CA ALA A 271 3.49 20.78 9.54
C ALA A 271 4.19 21.33 10.79
N THR A 272 3.97 20.70 11.95
CA THR A 272 4.65 21.08 13.20
C THR A 272 6.15 20.88 13.10
N ARG A 273 6.62 19.78 12.52
CA ARG A 273 8.03 19.52 12.29
C ARG A 273 8.68 20.59 11.42
N LEU A 274 8.02 20.99 10.34
CA LEU A 274 8.51 22.06 9.45
C LEU A 274 8.49 23.42 10.16
N ALA A 275 7.46 23.72 10.95
CA ALA A 275 7.36 24.94 11.73
C ALA A 275 8.51 25.09 12.73
N TYR A 276 8.92 24.01 13.42
CA TYR A 276 10.05 24.05 14.35
C TYR A 276 11.40 24.37 13.70
N MET A 277 11.50 24.28 12.38
CA MET A 277 12.73 24.62 11.64
C MET A 277 12.81 26.09 11.29
N THR A 278 11.81 26.90 11.59
CA THR A 278 11.81 28.36 11.34
C THR A 278 12.58 29.11 12.44
N GLU A 279 13.15 30.27 12.09
CA GLU A 279 13.81 31.15 13.03
C GLU A 279 12.86 31.65 14.11
N GLU A 280 11.60 31.95 13.76
CA GLU A 280 10.53 32.32 14.66
C GLU A 280 10.27 31.29 15.76
N ALA A 281 10.23 30.00 15.39
CA ALA A 281 10.05 28.93 16.37
C ALA A 281 11.27 28.76 17.28
N GLN A 282 12.48 29.03 16.78
CA GLN A 282 13.71 29.04 17.58
C GLN A 282 13.71 30.19 18.58
N GLU A 283 13.29 31.39 18.15
CA GLU A 283 13.11 32.56 19.05
C GLU A 283 12.14 32.23 20.18
N GLY A 284 10.97 31.64 19.85
CA GLY A 284 9.98 31.26 20.87
C GLY A 284 10.53 30.29 21.91
N ARG A 285 11.32 29.28 21.46
CA ARG A 285 12.00 28.33 22.34
C ARG A 285 13.04 29.03 23.24
N ASP A 286 13.90 29.83 22.63
CA ASP A 286 15.02 30.47 23.33
C ASP A 286 14.55 31.49 24.34
N ALA A 287 13.55 32.30 23.99
CA ALA A 287 12.89 33.24 24.91
C ALA A 287 12.29 32.50 26.12
N PHE A 288 11.61 31.36 25.90
CA PHE A 288 11.06 30.54 26.99
C PHE A 288 12.16 30.02 27.94
N LEU A 289 13.26 29.51 27.40
CA LEU A 289 14.39 28.98 28.19
C LEU A 289 15.11 30.09 28.97
N GLU A 290 15.26 31.25 28.36
CA GLU A 290 15.90 32.43 28.93
C GLU A 290 14.97 33.24 29.89
N LYS A 291 13.67 32.86 29.96
CA LYS A 291 12.64 33.51 30.78
C LYS A 291 12.47 35.02 30.46
N ARG A 292 12.53 35.35 29.18
CA ARG A 292 12.26 36.66 28.61
C ARG A 292 11.03 36.60 27.70
N ASP A 293 10.50 37.76 27.36
CA ASP A 293 9.46 37.86 26.34
C ASP A 293 10.07 37.59 24.94
N PRO A 294 9.35 36.87 24.06
CA PRO A 294 9.81 36.63 22.69
C PRO A 294 9.67 37.90 21.83
N ALA A 295 10.61 38.12 20.92
CA ALA A 295 10.61 39.26 20.01
C ALA A 295 9.91 38.90 18.67
N PHE A 296 8.65 38.47 18.74
CA PHE A 296 7.90 38.05 17.55
C PHE A 296 7.56 39.16 16.58
N GLU A 297 7.62 40.42 17.01
CA GLU A 297 7.46 41.60 16.17
C GLU A 297 8.55 41.76 15.09
N GLU A 298 9.67 41.06 15.22
CA GLU A 298 10.73 41.06 14.23
C GLU A 298 10.41 40.14 13.01
N TYR A 299 9.38 39.31 13.12
CA TYR A 299 8.99 38.36 12.08
C TYR A 299 7.77 38.85 11.29
N PRO A 300 7.73 38.66 9.96
CA PRO A 300 6.62 39.14 9.15
C PRO A 300 5.37 38.27 9.32
N TRP A 301 4.20 38.90 9.38
CA TRP A 301 2.90 38.21 9.42
C TRP A 301 2.48 37.62 8.07
N HIS A 302 3.12 38.00 7.00
CA HIS A 302 2.95 37.43 5.66
C HIS A 302 4.18 37.70 4.82
N TYR A 303 4.37 36.89 3.80
CA TYR A 303 5.46 37.00 2.84
C TYR A 303 4.95 37.53 1.50
#